data_aeaec4c89d603e77f4534366762e92c7
#
_entry.id   aeaec4c89d603e77f4534366762e92c7
#
_cell.length_a   1.000
_cell.length_b   1.000
_cell.length_c   1.000
_cell.angle_alpha   90.00
_cell.angle_beta   90.00
_cell.angle_gamma   90.00
#
_symmetry.space_group_name_H-M   'P 1'
#
loop_
_entity.id
_entity.type
_entity.pdbx_description
1 polymer ?
#
loop_
_entity_poly.entity_id
_entity_poly.type
_entity_poly.pdbx_seq_one_letter_code
_entity_poly.pdbx_strand_id
1 'polypeptide(L)'
;VRLNVDNVNFSSNSGPNSFAAKLLPHLVKNGVEITPKSPDVHLCFIESPRSHYDAPVVQRLDGIYFNTRQNFERQNQNIRRTYEMADGVIFQSRFNEKLISKYFGPHKSYQIIHNGADLEAIEKAPDFNLTKYENLWVSAASWRPHKRLGENVRYFLEHSGAKDIMIVAGDVPIKDRVVDDKVRYIGVLTQTQLYSLYKRCQTFVHLAWLDHCPNVVVDARAAGCRIVCSSAGGTKEIAGLDATVVEEEEWDLSPVDLYAPPAIDFDRKVKNTFDCDYNIENVAAAYKTMLGEYI
;
A
#
# COMPACT_ATOMS: atom_id res chain seq x y z
N VAL A 1 15.32 1.12 -22.56
CA VAL A 1 13.85 1.21 -22.55
C VAL A 1 13.45 2.66 -22.43
N ARG A 2 12.72 3.17 -23.41
CA ARG A 2 12.06 4.48 -23.35
C ARG A 2 10.64 4.27 -22.84
N LEU A 3 10.36 4.82 -21.67
CA LEU A 3 9.11 4.61 -20.95
C LEU A 3 8.28 5.90 -20.90
N ASN A 4 7.05 5.86 -21.38
CA ASN A 4 6.06 6.88 -20.99
C ASN A 4 5.28 6.42 -19.78
N VAL A 5 5.09 7.34 -18.81
CA VAL A 5 4.31 7.07 -17.59
C VAL A 5 3.06 7.92 -17.60
N ASP A 6 1.91 7.28 -17.55
CA ASP A 6 0.60 7.93 -17.56
C ASP A 6 -0.09 7.85 -16.19
N ASN A 7 -0.94 8.85 -15.92
CA ASN A 7 -1.80 8.96 -14.74
C ASN A 7 -1.04 9.04 -13.40
N VAL A 8 0.07 9.75 -13.37
CA VAL A 8 0.82 10.07 -12.15
C VAL A 8 0.79 11.56 -11.87
N ASN A 9 0.48 11.93 -10.63
CA ASN A 9 0.49 13.31 -10.15
C ASN A 9 1.42 13.44 -8.92
N PHE A 10 2.61 13.96 -9.12
CA PHE A 10 3.61 14.14 -8.05
C PHE A 10 3.25 15.18 -6.99
N SER A 11 2.22 16.01 -7.23
CA SER A 11 1.67 16.92 -6.22
C SER A 11 0.65 16.26 -5.29
N SER A 12 0.32 14.97 -5.52
CA SER A 12 -0.65 14.22 -4.72
C SER A 12 0.06 13.17 -3.84
N ASN A 13 -0.34 13.10 -2.58
CA ASN A 13 0.15 12.11 -1.61
C ASN A 13 -0.70 10.81 -1.62
N SER A 14 -1.44 10.52 -2.70
CA SER A 14 -2.17 9.25 -2.81
C SER A 14 -1.20 8.07 -2.87
N GLY A 15 -1.65 6.88 -2.46
CA GLY A 15 -0.83 5.66 -2.48
C GLY A 15 -0.13 5.40 -3.82
N PRO A 16 -0.84 5.42 -4.96
CA PRO A 16 -0.25 5.23 -6.28
C PRO A 16 0.83 6.27 -6.61
N ASN A 17 0.56 7.55 -6.37
CA ASN A 17 1.49 8.63 -6.66
C ASN A 17 2.73 8.58 -5.76
N SER A 18 2.55 8.27 -4.48
CA SER A 18 3.67 8.08 -3.53
C SER A 18 4.55 6.89 -3.93
N PHE A 19 3.94 5.81 -4.45
CA PHE A 19 4.71 4.68 -4.97
C PHE A 19 5.43 5.04 -6.26
N ALA A 20 4.78 5.73 -7.21
CA ALA A 20 5.43 6.20 -8.43
C ALA A 20 6.63 7.09 -8.13
N ALA A 21 6.50 8.00 -7.15
CA ALA A 21 7.60 8.87 -6.73
C ALA A 21 8.82 8.10 -6.18
N LYS A 22 8.60 6.93 -5.56
CA LYS A 22 9.68 6.03 -5.15
C LYS A 22 10.24 5.21 -6.33
N LEU A 23 9.39 4.66 -7.17
CA LEU A 23 9.76 3.73 -8.23
C LEU A 23 10.56 4.39 -9.38
N LEU A 24 10.06 5.53 -9.87
CA LEU A 24 10.59 6.11 -11.13
C LEU A 24 12.07 6.52 -11.05
N PRO A 25 12.58 7.11 -9.96
CA PRO A 25 14.01 7.37 -9.84
C PRO A 25 14.87 6.10 -9.93
N HIS A 26 14.39 4.99 -9.36
CA HIS A 26 15.11 3.71 -9.43
C HIS A 26 15.03 3.05 -10.81
N LEU A 27 13.93 3.25 -11.57
CA LEU A 27 13.89 2.86 -12.99
C LEU A 27 14.91 3.65 -13.80
N VAL A 28 15.03 4.96 -13.59
CA VAL A 28 16.04 5.80 -14.26
C VAL A 28 17.46 5.35 -13.90
N LYS A 29 17.73 5.08 -12.62
CA LYS A 29 19.02 4.52 -12.14
C LYS A 29 19.35 3.19 -12.84
N ASN A 30 18.32 2.40 -13.17
CA ASN A 30 18.44 1.13 -13.90
C ASN A 30 18.50 1.31 -15.44
N GLY A 31 18.66 2.53 -15.95
CA GLY A 31 18.82 2.80 -17.38
C GLY A 31 17.51 2.87 -18.18
N VAL A 32 16.38 3.11 -17.51
CA VAL A 32 15.11 3.43 -18.18
C VAL A 32 15.06 4.94 -18.42
N GLU A 33 14.80 5.35 -19.64
CA GLU A 33 14.58 6.75 -20.02
C GLU A 33 13.10 7.08 -19.89
N ILE A 34 12.73 8.00 -19.00
CA ILE A 34 11.33 8.45 -18.87
C ILE A 34 11.08 9.54 -19.92
N THR A 35 10.26 9.25 -20.91
CA THR A 35 9.99 10.18 -22.03
C THR A 35 8.61 9.92 -22.64
N PRO A 36 7.83 10.98 -22.97
CA PRO A 36 6.59 10.84 -23.73
C PRO A 36 6.83 10.76 -25.25
N LYS A 37 8.07 10.96 -25.72
CA LYS A 37 8.39 11.01 -27.15
C LYS A 37 8.81 9.64 -27.65
N SER A 38 8.02 9.08 -28.57
CA SER A 38 8.29 7.76 -29.17
C SER A 38 8.71 6.72 -28.11
N PRO A 39 7.90 6.46 -27.12
CA PRO A 39 8.23 5.48 -26.08
C PRO A 39 8.26 4.08 -26.68
N ASP A 40 9.03 3.18 -26.09
CA ASP A 40 9.03 1.77 -26.45
C ASP A 40 7.84 1.05 -25.77
N VAL A 41 7.39 1.56 -24.60
CA VAL A 41 6.28 1.04 -23.81
C VAL A 41 5.65 2.13 -22.96
N HIS A 42 4.34 2.00 -22.66
CA HIS A 42 3.61 2.87 -21.74
C HIS A 42 3.34 2.14 -20.43
N LEU A 43 3.59 2.79 -19.28
CA LEU A 43 3.18 2.34 -17.95
C LEU A 43 2.03 3.22 -17.45
N CYS A 44 0.83 2.67 -17.38
CA CYS A 44 -0.36 3.37 -16.91
C CYS A 44 -0.66 3.02 -15.46
N PHE A 45 -0.66 4.01 -14.57
CA PHE A 45 -1.08 3.82 -13.18
C PHE A 45 -2.60 3.88 -13.09
N ILE A 46 -3.23 2.78 -12.64
CA ILE A 46 -4.66 2.58 -12.43
C ILE A 46 -5.44 2.59 -13.75
N GLU A 47 -5.49 3.72 -14.43
CA GLU A 47 -6.28 3.92 -15.65
C GLU A 47 -5.56 4.82 -16.64
N SER A 48 -5.89 4.65 -17.91
CA SER A 48 -5.32 5.45 -18.99
C SER A 48 -6.15 6.71 -19.24
N PRO A 49 -5.50 7.88 -19.40
CA PRO A 49 -6.15 9.08 -19.90
C PRO A 49 -6.40 9.05 -21.43
N ARG A 50 -5.88 8.03 -22.13
CA ARG A 50 -5.90 7.94 -23.59
C ARG A 50 -6.80 6.80 -24.06
N SER A 51 -7.34 6.94 -25.25
CA SER A 51 -8.14 5.90 -25.92
C SER A 51 -7.31 5.05 -26.89
N HIS A 52 -6.11 5.50 -27.26
CA HIS A 52 -5.23 4.84 -28.20
C HIS A 52 -3.76 5.07 -27.84
N TYR A 53 -2.91 4.09 -28.12
CA TYR A 53 -1.47 4.11 -27.90
C TYR A 53 -0.72 3.67 -29.15
N ASP A 54 0.47 4.22 -29.33
CA ASP A 54 1.38 3.93 -30.43
C ASP A 54 2.47 2.90 -30.08
N ALA A 55 2.46 2.45 -28.82
CA ALA A 55 3.34 1.41 -28.28
C ALA A 55 2.58 0.55 -27.26
N PRO A 56 3.10 -0.63 -26.89
CA PRO A 56 2.48 -1.50 -25.89
C PRO A 56 2.18 -0.80 -24.56
N VAL A 57 1.13 -1.25 -23.89
CA VAL A 57 0.63 -0.69 -22.65
C VAL A 57 0.73 -1.71 -21.52
N VAL A 58 1.40 -1.37 -20.44
CA VAL A 58 1.38 -2.10 -19.19
C VAL A 58 0.58 -1.30 -18.16
N GLN A 59 -0.50 -1.88 -17.65
CA GLN A 59 -1.30 -1.26 -16.59
C GLN A 59 -0.82 -1.73 -15.22
N ARG A 60 -0.54 -0.79 -14.32
CA ARG A 60 -0.32 -1.09 -12.91
C ARG A 60 -1.58 -0.78 -12.12
N LEU A 61 -2.12 -1.78 -11.41
CA LEU A 61 -3.37 -1.69 -10.67
C LEU A 61 -3.14 -1.59 -9.17
N ASP A 62 -3.69 -0.53 -8.57
CA ASP A 62 -3.71 -0.32 -7.12
C ASP A 62 -4.96 -0.91 -6.45
N GLY A 63 -5.93 -1.33 -7.24
CA GLY A 63 -7.20 -1.86 -6.82
C GLY A 63 -8.32 -1.43 -7.76
N ILE A 64 -9.53 -1.84 -7.43
CA ILE A 64 -10.77 -1.43 -8.08
C ILE A 64 -11.76 -0.99 -7.02
N TYR A 65 -12.83 -0.34 -7.44
CA TYR A 65 -13.92 0.06 -6.57
C TYR A 65 -14.93 -1.10 -6.42
N PHE A 66 -15.35 -1.39 -5.20
CA PHE A 66 -16.35 -2.41 -4.85
C PHE A 66 -17.24 -2.00 -3.66
N ASN A 67 -17.06 -0.75 -3.19
CA ASN A 67 -17.83 -0.22 -2.07
C ASN A 67 -19.25 0.10 -2.49
N THR A 68 -20.25 -0.56 -1.89
CA THR A 68 -21.67 -0.40 -2.19
C THR A 68 -22.24 0.99 -1.86
N ARG A 69 -21.51 1.82 -1.09
CA ARG A 69 -21.89 3.23 -0.86
C ARG A 69 -21.57 4.15 -2.03
N GLN A 70 -20.92 3.65 -3.06
CA GLN A 70 -20.45 4.40 -4.22
C GLN A 70 -20.97 3.73 -5.50
N ASN A 71 -21.03 4.49 -6.58
CA ASN A 71 -21.27 3.90 -7.90
C ASN A 71 -19.95 3.29 -8.43
N PHE A 72 -19.56 2.15 -7.82
CA PHE A 72 -18.31 1.48 -8.13
C PHE A 72 -18.25 0.95 -9.57
N GLU A 73 -19.40 0.60 -10.17
CA GLU A 73 -19.45 0.18 -11.57
C GLU A 73 -19.00 1.31 -12.50
N ARG A 74 -19.56 2.52 -12.31
CA ARG A 74 -19.16 3.70 -13.07
C ARG A 74 -17.69 4.07 -12.83
N GLN A 75 -17.24 4.00 -11.57
CA GLN A 75 -15.84 4.31 -11.22
C GLN A 75 -14.86 3.34 -11.85
N ASN A 76 -15.26 2.07 -12.03
CA ASN A 76 -14.43 1.04 -12.64
C ASN A 76 -14.41 1.08 -14.18
N GLN A 77 -15.29 1.83 -14.85
CA GLN A 77 -15.41 1.79 -16.32
C GLN A 77 -14.08 2.10 -17.03
N ASN A 78 -13.38 3.16 -16.64
CA ASN A 78 -12.12 3.54 -17.28
C ASN A 78 -10.97 2.62 -16.88
N ILE A 79 -10.96 2.14 -15.63
CA ILE A 79 -10.00 1.15 -15.14
C ILE A 79 -10.13 -0.14 -15.96
N ARG A 80 -11.38 -0.62 -16.15
CA ARG A 80 -11.68 -1.82 -16.94
C ARG A 80 -11.31 -1.65 -18.41
N ARG A 81 -11.66 -0.51 -19.02
CA ARG A 81 -11.26 -0.20 -20.40
C ARG A 81 -9.73 -0.27 -20.56
N THR A 82 -8.98 0.28 -19.61
CA THR A 82 -7.51 0.21 -19.63
C THR A 82 -7.04 -1.23 -19.48
N TYR A 83 -7.67 -2.01 -18.61
CA TYR A 83 -7.36 -3.43 -18.39
C TYR A 83 -7.56 -4.27 -19.65
N GLU A 84 -8.66 -4.06 -20.36
CA GLU A 84 -9.02 -4.79 -21.58
C GLU A 84 -8.09 -4.47 -22.76
N MET A 85 -7.49 -3.25 -22.78
CA MET A 85 -6.59 -2.84 -23.85
C MET A 85 -5.09 -3.03 -23.51
N ALA A 86 -4.76 -3.32 -22.26
CA ALA A 86 -3.38 -3.49 -21.83
C ALA A 86 -2.77 -4.78 -22.39
N ASP A 87 -1.52 -4.71 -22.84
CA ASP A 87 -0.73 -5.86 -23.26
C ASP A 87 -0.24 -6.65 -22.04
N GLY A 88 -0.01 -5.98 -20.93
CA GLY A 88 0.36 -6.59 -19.65
C GLY A 88 -0.22 -5.86 -18.44
N VAL A 89 -0.33 -6.57 -17.32
CA VAL A 89 -0.85 -6.03 -16.05
C VAL A 89 0.08 -6.33 -14.90
N ILE A 90 0.32 -5.33 -14.05
CA ILE A 90 1.01 -5.48 -12.77
C ILE A 90 -0.01 -5.36 -11.64
N PHE A 91 -0.22 -6.45 -10.92
CA PHE A 91 -0.98 -6.46 -9.68
C PHE A 91 -0.04 -6.25 -8.49
N GLN A 92 -0.45 -5.44 -7.51
CA GLN A 92 0.40 -5.16 -6.35
C GLN A 92 0.28 -6.21 -5.23
N SER A 93 -0.59 -7.21 -5.35
CA SER A 93 -0.73 -8.35 -4.44
C SER A 93 -1.55 -9.47 -5.07
N ARG A 94 -1.46 -10.68 -4.51
CA ARG A 94 -2.33 -11.81 -4.88
C ARG A 94 -3.81 -11.51 -4.57
N PHE A 95 -4.06 -10.80 -3.47
CA PHE A 95 -5.40 -10.32 -3.17
C PHE A 95 -5.92 -9.39 -4.26
N ASN A 96 -5.10 -8.46 -4.73
CA ASN A 96 -5.43 -7.54 -5.81
C ASN A 96 -5.73 -8.29 -7.11
N GLU A 97 -4.91 -9.27 -7.48
CA GLU A 97 -5.10 -10.13 -8.65
C GLU A 97 -6.44 -10.89 -8.58
N LYS A 98 -6.71 -11.57 -7.47
CA LYS A 98 -7.97 -12.34 -7.27
C LYS A 98 -9.20 -11.45 -7.39
N LEU A 99 -9.19 -10.29 -6.74
CA LEU A 99 -10.29 -9.35 -6.78
C LEU A 99 -10.56 -8.85 -8.21
N ILE A 100 -9.53 -8.39 -8.89
CA ILE A 100 -9.67 -7.79 -10.23
C ILE A 100 -10.06 -8.88 -11.25
N SER A 101 -9.47 -10.05 -11.17
CA SER A 101 -9.83 -11.19 -12.04
C SER A 101 -11.29 -11.62 -11.87
N LYS A 102 -11.86 -11.50 -10.66
CA LYS A 102 -13.29 -11.76 -10.43
C LYS A 102 -14.18 -10.75 -11.16
N TYR A 103 -13.79 -9.46 -11.17
CA TYR A 103 -14.61 -8.39 -11.75
C TYR A 103 -14.39 -8.19 -13.25
N PHE A 104 -13.18 -8.34 -13.73
CA PHE A 104 -12.79 -8.04 -15.11
C PHE A 104 -12.45 -9.29 -15.95
N GLY A 105 -12.33 -10.44 -15.29
CA GLY A 105 -11.80 -11.67 -15.89
C GLY A 105 -10.26 -11.78 -15.74
N PRO A 106 -9.69 -12.97 -15.94
CA PRO A 106 -8.24 -13.16 -15.86
C PRO A 106 -7.53 -12.46 -17.03
N HIS A 107 -6.39 -11.79 -16.76
CA HIS A 107 -5.56 -11.20 -17.79
C HIS A 107 -4.57 -12.23 -18.37
N LYS A 108 -4.30 -12.16 -19.67
CA LYS A 108 -3.44 -13.12 -20.38
C LYS A 108 -1.97 -13.04 -19.94
N SER A 109 -1.50 -11.82 -19.69
CA SER A 109 -0.13 -11.53 -19.31
C SER A 109 -0.12 -10.64 -18.09
N TYR A 110 0.39 -11.14 -16.96
CA TYR A 110 0.48 -10.36 -15.74
C TYR A 110 1.63 -10.81 -14.84
N GLN A 111 2.03 -9.92 -13.96
CA GLN A 111 2.93 -10.23 -12.85
C GLN A 111 2.37 -9.64 -11.54
N ILE A 112 2.71 -10.28 -10.42
CA ILE A 112 2.46 -9.73 -9.09
C ILE A 112 3.75 -9.12 -8.62
N ILE A 113 3.77 -7.78 -8.50
CA ILE A 113 4.93 -7.03 -8.02
C ILE A 113 4.45 -6.14 -6.88
N HIS A 114 4.81 -6.51 -5.65
CA HIS A 114 4.46 -5.74 -4.45
C HIS A 114 5.13 -4.36 -4.46
N ASN A 115 4.58 -3.44 -3.67
CA ASN A 115 5.22 -2.14 -3.47
C ASN A 115 6.56 -2.31 -2.74
N GLY A 116 7.51 -1.43 -3.05
CA GLY A 116 8.83 -1.39 -2.41
C GLY A 116 9.00 -0.19 -1.49
N ALA A 117 9.97 -0.30 -0.59
CA ALA A 117 10.47 0.76 0.26
C ALA A 117 11.86 1.21 -0.19
N ASP A 118 12.11 2.51 -0.12
CA ASP A 118 13.42 3.10 -0.40
C ASP A 118 14.30 3.00 0.85
N LEU A 119 15.12 1.93 0.90
CA LEU A 119 15.98 1.64 2.05
C LEU A 119 17.00 2.74 2.29
N GLU A 120 17.55 3.33 1.23
CA GLU A 120 18.52 4.42 1.32
C GLU A 120 17.88 5.69 1.91
N ALA A 121 16.67 6.03 1.45
CA ALA A 121 15.92 7.16 1.99
C ALA A 121 15.50 6.95 3.46
N ILE A 122 15.13 5.72 3.83
CA ILE A 122 14.82 5.35 5.22
C ILE A 122 16.08 5.50 6.08
N GLU A 123 17.21 4.98 5.65
CA GLU A 123 18.49 5.08 6.40
C GLU A 123 18.90 6.54 6.63
N LYS A 124 18.83 7.37 5.58
CA LYS A 124 19.19 8.80 5.61
C LYS A 124 18.19 9.69 6.35
N ALA A 125 16.98 9.18 6.65
CA ALA A 125 16.00 9.97 7.38
C ALA A 125 16.55 10.36 8.77
N PRO A 126 16.38 11.61 9.20
CA PRO A 126 16.90 12.08 10.48
C PRO A 126 16.24 11.32 11.64
N ASP A 127 16.91 11.26 12.79
CA ASP A 127 16.34 10.62 13.95
C ASP A 127 15.14 11.39 14.50
N PHE A 128 14.08 10.65 14.81
CA PHE A 128 12.88 11.22 15.44
C PHE A 128 13.13 11.36 16.94
N ASN A 129 13.22 12.58 17.41
CA ASN A 129 13.56 12.84 18.82
C ASN A 129 12.34 12.61 19.74
N LEU A 130 12.19 11.40 20.20
CA LEU A 130 11.21 10.97 21.22
C LEU A 130 11.90 10.22 22.36
N THR A 131 13.02 10.73 22.84
CA THR A 131 13.83 10.12 23.92
C THR A 131 13.08 9.91 25.23
N LYS A 132 11.94 10.59 25.41
CA LYS A 132 11.09 10.50 26.60
C LYS A 132 10.41 9.14 26.77
N TYR A 133 10.23 8.39 25.67
CA TYR A 133 9.48 7.13 25.65
C TYR A 133 10.40 5.95 25.32
N GLU A 134 10.24 4.84 26.08
CA GLU A 134 11.04 3.62 25.87
C GLU A 134 10.54 2.81 24.67
N ASN A 135 9.24 2.53 24.64
CA ASN A 135 8.61 1.73 23.59
C ASN A 135 7.56 2.54 22.84
N LEU A 136 7.72 2.61 21.53
CA LEU A 136 6.81 3.32 20.66
C LEU A 136 6.13 2.35 19.69
N TRP A 137 4.81 2.47 19.67
CA TRP A 137 3.97 1.87 18.64
C TRP A 137 3.53 2.96 17.68
N VAL A 138 3.25 2.59 16.45
CA VAL A 138 2.80 3.55 15.46
C VAL A 138 1.67 2.98 14.61
N SER A 139 0.76 3.84 14.19
CA SER A 139 -0.21 3.58 13.14
C SER A 139 -0.32 4.81 12.24
N ALA A 140 -0.31 4.60 10.94
CA ALA A 140 -0.34 5.69 9.97
C ALA A 140 -1.23 5.32 8.78
N ALA A 141 -2.13 6.22 8.40
CA ALA A 141 -2.99 6.05 7.23
C ALA A 141 -3.61 7.38 6.78
N SER A 142 -4.16 7.39 5.56
CA SER A 142 -5.26 8.28 5.22
C SER A 142 -6.53 7.69 5.81
N TRP A 143 -6.93 8.19 6.97
CA TRP A 143 -7.96 7.57 7.79
C TRP A 143 -9.33 7.58 7.13
N ARG A 144 -9.86 6.38 6.93
CA ARG A 144 -11.23 6.07 6.46
C ARG A 144 -11.74 4.92 7.29
N PRO A 145 -13.07 4.67 7.36
CA PRO A 145 -13.62 3.64 8.24
C PRO A 145 -12.97 2.26 8.12
N HIS A 146 -12.68 1.80 6.92
CA HIS A 146 -12.02 0.50 6.69
C HIS A 146 -10.55 0.44 7.16
N LYS A 147 -9.91 1.58 7.45
CA LYS A 147 -8.57 1.61 8.07
C LYS A 147 -8.62 1.36 9.57
N ARG A 148 -9.83 1.30 10.16
CA ARG A 148 -10.09 0.84 11.53
C ARG A 148 -9.23 1.52 12.58
N LEU A 149 -9.24 2.86 12.60
CA LEU A 149 -8.47 3.63 13.60
C LEU A 149 -8.77 3.15 15.03
N GLY A 150 -10.05 2.98 15.37
CA GLY A 150 -10.47 2.52 16.71
C GLY A 150 -9.88 1.17 17.08
N GLU A 151 -9.92 0.21 16.15
CA GLU A 151 -9.37 -1.14 16.36
C GLU A 151 -7.85 -1.13 16.45
N ASN A 152 -7.16 -0.30 15.66
CA ASN A 152 -5.70 -0.14 15.78
C ASN A 152 -5.32 0.35 17.19
N VAL A 153 -6.03 1.36 17.69
CA VAL A 153 -5.79 1.89 19.04
C VAL A 153 -6.21 0.87 20.10
N ARG A 154 -7.35 0.21 19.94
CA ARG A 154 -7.81 -0.83 20.90
C ARG A 154 -6.82 -1.98 20.97
N TYR A 155 -6.32 -2.46 19.84
CA TYR A 155 -5.29 -3.50 19.82
C TYR A 155 -4.03 -3.07 20.61
N PHE A 156 -3.57 -1.85 20.39
CA PHE A 156 -2.45 -1.29 21.15
C PHE A 156 -2.75 -1.27 22.66
N LEU A 157 -3.91 -0.75 23.09
CA LEU A 157 -4.26 -0.63 24.51
C LEU A 157 -4.35 -1.99 25.21
N GLU A 158 -4.85 -3.02 24.50
CA GLU A 158 -4.97 -4.39 25.04
C GLU A 158 -3.64 -5.16 25.09
N HIS A 159 -2.65 -4.82 24.23
CA HIS A 159 -1.42 -5.61 24.10
C HIS A 159 -0.15 -4.86 24.52
N SER A 160 -0.25 -3.59 24.89
CA SER A 160 0.91 -2.77 25.23
C SER A 160 1.21 -2.78 26.73
N GLY A 161 2.49 -2.59 27.09
CA GLY A 161 2.93 -2.41 28.46
C GLY A 161 2.56 -1.02 29.02
N ALA A 162 2.73 -0.85 30.35
CA ALA A 162 2.37 0.39 31.05
C ALA A 162 3.14 1.63 30.56
N LYS A 163 4.35 1.44 30.02
CA LYS A 163 5.23 2.52 29.54
C LYS A 163 5.19 2.73 28.02
N ASP A 164 4.38 1.95 27.32
CA ASP A 164 4.27 2.04 25.88
C ASP A 164 3.38 3.21 25.47
N ILE A 165 3.74 3.86 24.37
CA ILE A 165 2.98 4.97 23.77
C ILE A 165 2.71 4.65 22.31
N MET A 166 1.48 4.93 21.86
CA MET A 166 1.13 4.86 20.45
C MET A 166 1.12 6.23 19.80
N ILE A 167 1.82 6.35 18.68
CA ILE A 167 1.77 7.51 17.80
C ILE A 167 0.82 7.22 16.64
N VAL A 168 -0.17 8.08 16.43
CA VAL A 168 -1.10 8.01 15.29
C VAL A 168 -0.79 9.17 14.36
N ALA A 169 -0.34 8.83 13.16
CA ALA A 169 -0.07 9.78 12.08
C ALA A 169 -1.19 9.79 11.04
N GLY A 170 -1.41 10.91 10.42
CA GLY A 170 -2.48 11.17 9.45
C GLY A 170 -3.52 12.15 9.98
N ASP A 171 -4.40 12.60 9.09
CA ASP A 171 -5.47 13.53 9.45
C ASP A 171 -6.61 12.73 10.11
N VAL A 172 -6.76 12.93 11.43
CA VAL A 172 -7.81 12.31 12.24
C VAL A 172 -8.71 13.38 12.81
N PRO A 173 -9.99 13.45 12.40
CA PRO A 173 -10.95 14.37 13.01
C PRO A 173 -11.05 14.14 14.53
N ILE A 174 -11.18 15.22 15.28
CA ILE A 174 -11.21 15.16 16.77
C ILE A 174 -12.29 14.18 17.27
N LYS A 175 -13.45 14.17 16.63
CA LYS A 175 -14.59 13.30 16.98
C LYS A 175 -14.29 11.79 16.83
N ASP A 176 -13.32 11.43 16.00
CA ASP A 176 -12.96 10.04 15.69
C ASP A 176 -11.75 9.57 16.52
N ARG A 177 -11.18 10.46 17.34
CA ARG A 177 -10.02 10.14 18.20
C ARG A 177 -10.44 9.34 19.41
N VAL A 178 -9.73 8.25 19.68
CA VAL A 178 -9.78 7.58 20.98
C VAL A 178 -8.93 8.38 21.96
N VAL A 179 -9.55 8.82 23.04
CA VAL A 179 -8.87 9.63 24.07
C VAL A 179 -8.27 8.70 25.12
N ASP A 180 -6.94 8.65 25.19
CA ASP A 180 -6.19 7.87 26.17
C ASP A 180 -4.82 8.52 26.40
N ASP A 181 -4.30 8.44 27.62
CA ASP A 181 -3.00 9.04 27.98
C ASP A 181 -1.80 8.35 27.32
N LYS A 182 -1.99 7.19 26.71
CA LYS A 182 -0.97 6.45 25.96
C LYS A 182 -1.02 6.72 24.46
N VAL A 183 -1.98 7.50 23.95
CA VAL A 183 -2.17 7.73 22.50
C VAL A 183 -1.88 9.18 22.14
N ARG A 184 -1.09 9.39 21.10
CA ARG A 184 -0.70 10.71 20.60
C ARG A 184 -1.03 10.84 19.12
N TYR A 185 -1.85 11.82 18.77
CA TYR A 185 -2.21 12.19 17.39
C TYR A 185 -1.31 13.32 16.93
N ILE A 186 -0.50 13.10 15.90
CA ILE A 186 0.51 14.06 15.45
C ILE A 186 0.23 14.69 14.08
N GLY A 187 -0.93 14.35 13.48
CA GLY A 187 -1.34 14.90 12.19
C GLY A 187 -0.60 14.28 11.00
N VAL A 188 -0.68 14.98 9.88
CA VAL A 188 -0.05 14.54 8.63
C VAL A 188 1.46 14.80 8.68
N LEU A 189 2.22 13.79 8.29
CA LEU A 189 3.68 13.84 8.19
C LEU A 189 4.13 13.76 6.73
N THR A 190 5.26 14.36 6.42
CA THR A 190 5.98 14.12 5.16
C THR A 190 6.56 12.70 5.12
N GLN A 191 6.92 12.21 3.95
CA GLN A 191 7.52 10.88 3.80
C GLN A 191 8.78 10.73 4.67
N THR A 192 9.67 11.72 4.66
CA THR A 192 10.89 11.71 5.48
C THR A 192 10.58 11.68 6.98
N GLN A 193 9.57 12.43 7.44
CA GLN A 193 9.15 12.39 8.84
C GLN A 193 8.53 11.03 9.23
N LEU A 194 7.79 10.38 8.31
CA LEU A 194 7.29 9.02 8.51
C LEU A 194 8.44 8.02 8.64
N TYR A 195 9.45 8.09 7.79
CA TYR A 195 10.64 7.24 7.89
C TYR A 195 11.37 7.43 9.22
N SER A 196 11.58 8.68 9.63
CA SER A 196 12.17 9.00 10.94
C SER A 196 11.39 8.38 12.10
N LEU A 197 10.04 8.49 12.04
CA LEU A 197 9.15 7.92 13.05
C LEU A 197 9.23 6.39 13.07
N TYR A 198 9.16 5.73 11.90
CA TYR A 198 9.21 4.27 11.80
C TYR A 198 10.53 3.69 12.32
N LYS A 199 11.67 4.31 12.03
CA LYS A 199 12.98 3.91 12.58
C LYS A 199 13.02 3.90 14.11
N ARG A 200 12.20 4.72 14.76
CA ARG A 200 12.15 4.84 16.22
C ARG A 200 11.13 3.88 16.85
N CYS A 201 10.17 3.37 16.10
CA CYS A 201 9.07 2.55 16.60
C CYS A 201 9.40 1.05 16.53
N GLN A 202 8.91 0.29 17.51
CA GLN A 202 9.08 -1.15 17.56
C GLN A 202 7.95 -1.90 16.84
N THR A 203 6.74 -1.33 16.86
CA THR A 203 5.56 -2.00 16.31
C THR A 203 4.72 -1.04 15.48
N PHE A 204 4.33 -1.50 14.31
CA PHE A 204 3.38 -0.82 13.42
C PHE A 204 2.07 -1.59 13.38
N VAL A 205 0.95 -0.94 13.71
CA VAL A 205 -0.38 -1.55 13.71
C VAL A 205 -1.18 -1.08 12.50
N HIS A 206 -1.64 -2.01 11.68
CA HIS A 206 -2.44 -1.75 10.48
C HIS A 206 -3.52 -2.81 10.28
N LEU A 207 -4.60 -2.72 11.01
CA LEU A 207 -5.73 -3.65 10.97
C LEU A 207 -6.77 -3.26 9.90
N ALA A 208 -6.32 -2.56 8.85
CA ALA A 208 -7.20 -2.18 7.74
C ALA A 208 -7.88 -3.40 7.12
N TRP A 209 -9.20 -3.25 6.86
CA TRP A 209 -9.99 -4.27 6.19
C TRP A 209 -9.87 -4.11 4.68
N LEU A 210 -9.53 -5.19 3.98
CA LEU A 210 -9.45 -5.30 2.52
C LEU A 210 -8.48 -4.28 1.85
N ASP A 211 -7.37 -3.96 2.53
CA ASP A 211 -6.32 -3.15 1.92
C ASP A 211 -5.51 -3.97 0.91
N HIS A 212 -5.05 -3.34 -0.17
CA HIS A 212 -4.40 -4.06 -1.26
C HIS A 212 -2.91 -4.30 -1.03
N CYS A 213 -2.12 -3.23 -0.88
CA CYS A 213 -0.68 -3.26 -0.63
C CYS A 213 -0.23 -1.91 -0.06
N PRO A 214 -0.51 -1.63 1.21
CA PRO A 214 -0.29 -0.31 1.79
C PRO A 214 1.20 0.05 1.88
N ASN A 215 1.60 1.15 1.24
CA ASN A 215 2.98 1.68 1.27
C ASN A 215 3.49 1.87 2.70
N VAL A 216 2.63 2.35 3.60
CA VAL A 216 3.00 2.61 5.01
C VAL A 216 3.44 1.35 5.76
N VAL A 217 2.89 0.17 5.40
CA VAL A 217 3.29 -1.12 5.98
C VAL A 217 4.63 -1.56 5.42
N VAL A 218 4.82 -1.44 4.10
CA VAL A 218 6.10 -1.76 3.45
C VAL A 218 7.22 -0.90 4.03
N ASP A 219 7.00 0.41 4.14
CA ASP A 219 7.97 1.36 4.65
C ASP A 219 8.28 1.13 6.14
N ALA A 220 7.25 0.86 6.97
CA ALA A 220 7.44 0.56 8.39
C ALA A 220 8.20 -0.75 8.63
N ARG A 221 7.88 -1.82 7.87
CA ARG A 221 8.62 -3.08 7.90
C ARG A 221 10.08 -2.86 7.53
N ALA A 222 10.33 -2.12 6.44
CA ALA A 222 11.68 -1.82 5.98
C ALA A 222 12.49 -0.98 6.99
N ALA A 223 11.82 -0.15 7.78
CA ALA A 223 12.43 0.62 8.86
C ALA A 223 12.67 -0.20 10.14
N GLY A 224 12.27 -1.48 10.18
CA GLY A 224 12.49 -2.41 11.29
C GLY A 224 11.32 -2.56 12.26
N CYS A 225 10.14 -2.01 11.97
CA CYS A 225 8.96 -2.23 12.78
C CYS A 225 8.44 -3.67 12.62
N ARG A 226 8.06 -4.31 13.74
CA ARG A 226 7.22 -5.51 13.70
C ARG A 226 5.80 -5.12 13.29
N ILE A 227 5.23 -5.84 12.35
CA ILE A 227 3.91 -5.53 11.80
C ILE A 227 2.81 -6.30 12.51
N VAL A 228 1.73 -5.60 12.84
CA VAL A 228 0.45 -6.18 13.25
C VAL A 228 -0.57 -5.83 12.18
N CYS A 229 -1.18 -6.83 11.54
CA CYS A 229 -2.14 -6.60 10.47
C CYS A 229 -3.30 -7.60 10.51
N SER A 230 -4.34 -7.31 9.72
CA SER A 230 -5.46 -8.21 9.45
C SER A 230 -5.09 -9.26 8.39
N SER A 231 -5.70 -10.43 8.46
CA SER A 231 -5.63 -11.44 7.40
C SER A 231 -6.48 -11.07 6.18
N ALA A 232 -7.43 -10.15 6.33
CA ALA A 232 -8.31 -9.71 5.24
C ALA A 232 -7.58 -8.73 4.30
N GLY A 233 -7.54 -9.07 3.03
CA GLY A 233 -6.83 -8.28 2.01
C GLY A 233 -5.39 -8.71 1.78
N GLY A 234 -4.61 -7.82 1.15
CA GLY A 234 -3.23 -8.07 0.71
C GLY A 234 -2.16 -7.64 1.71
N THR A 235 -2.52 -7.01 2.83
CA THR A 235 -1.53 -6.48 3.80
C THR A 235 -0.62 -7.58 4.35
N LYS A 236 -1.15 -8.78 4.64
CA LYS A 236 -0.36 -9.91 5.12
C LYS A 236 0.74 -10.35 4.16
N GLU A 237 0.56 -10.11 2.85
CA GLU A 237 1.54 -10.51 1.83
C GLU A 237 2.86 -9.73 1.94
N ILE A 238 2.79 -8.50 2.48
CA ILE A 238 3.92 -7.59 2.63
C ILE A 238 4.40 -7.42 4.07
N ALA A 239 3.69 -8.02 5.04
CA ALA A 239 3.94 -7.81 6.47
C ALA A 239 5.19 -8.53 7.00
N GLY A 240 5.67 -9.60 6.33
CA GLY A 240 6.80 -10.42 6.74
C GLY A 240 6.41 -11.62 7.60
N LEU A 241 7.31 -12.61 7.66
CA LEU A 241 7.07 -13.89 8.35
C LEU A 241 6.89 -13.75 9.87
N ASP A 242 7.43 -12.69 10.46
CA ASP A 242 7.38 -12.37 11.90
C ASP A 242 6.18 -11.49 12.27
N ALA A 243 5.33 -11.13 11.31
CA ALA A 243 4.14 -10.33 11.54
C ALA A 243 3.13 -11.06 12.44
N THR A 244 2.46 -10.29 13.30
CA THR A 244 1.25 -10.75 13.98
C THR A 244 0.06 -10.52 13.07
N VAL A 245 -0.53 -11.60 12.58
CA VAL A 245 -1.70 -11.54 11.69
C VAL A 245 -2.95 -11.93 12.48
N VAL A 246 -3.85 -10.96 12.67
CA VAL A 246 -5.18 -11.19 13.25
C VAL A 246 -6.06 -11.83 12.19
N GLU A 247 -6.61 -13.00 12.50
CA GLU A 247 -7.41 -13.79 11.57
C GLU A 247 -8.82 -13.23 11.44
N GLU A 248 -9.27 -13.05 10.23
CA GLU A 248 -10.64 -12.69 9.88
C GLU A 248 -11.24 -13.71 8.93
N GLU A 249 -12.56 -13.72 8.83
CA GLU A 249 -13.28 -14.54 7.86
C GLU A 249 -12.89 -14.17 6.42
N GLU A 250 -12.79 -15.18 5.56
CA GLU A 250 -12.47 -14.95 4.16
C GLU A 250 -13.64 -14.24 3.48
N TRP A 251 -13.34 -13.12 2.82
CA TRP A 251 -14.30 -12.37 2.04
C TRP A 251 -14.47 -13.01 0.66
N ASP A 252 -15.71 -13.16 0.22
CA ASP A 252 -16.08 -13.80 -1.06
C ASP A 252 -15.86 -12.93 -2.30
N LEU A 253 -15.25 -11.75 -2.13
CA LEU A 253 -14.98 -10.74 -3.17
C LEU A 253 -16.26 -10.11 -3.75
N SER A 254 -17.42 -10.24 -3.11
CA SER A 254 -18.65 -9.56 -3.54
C SER A 254 -18.61 -8.06 -3.21
N PRO A 255 -19.41 -7.20 -3.89
CA PRO A 255 -19.53 -5.81 -3.47
C PRO A 255 -20.00 -5.71 -2.02
N VAL A 256 -19.36 -4.83 -1.26
CA VAL A 256 -19.59 -4.72 0.19
C VAL A 256 -19.56 -3.27 0.65
N ASP A 257 -20.21 -2.98 1.78
CA ASP A 257 -20.04 -1.70 2.45
C ASP A 257 -18.65 -1.64 3.10
N LEU A 258 -17.68 -1.15 2.37
CA LEU A 258 -16.30 -1.04 2.85
C LEU A 258 -16.16 -0.15 4.09
N TYR A 259 -17.15 0.72 4.35
CA TYR A 259 -17.13 1.64 5.49
C TYR A 259 -17.85 1.08 6.74
N ALA A 260 -18.33 -0.15 6.66
CA ALA A 260 -18.84 -0.93 7.79
C ALA A 260 -18.04 -2.24 7.94
N PRO A 261 -16.73 -2.18 8.25
CA PRO A 261 -15.93 -3.37 8.42
C PRO A 261 -16.46 -4.23 9.57
N PRO A 262 -16.38 -5.58 9.47
CA PRO A 262 -16.80 -6.46 10.55
C PRO A 262 -15.96 -6.23 11.82
N ALA A 263 -16.52 -6.62 12.97
CA ALA A 263 -15.78 -6.63 14.23
C ALA A 263 -14.59 -7.59 14.12
N ILE A 264 -13.49 -7.24 14.74
CA ILE A 264 -12.26 -8.03 14.73
C ILE A 264 -12.01 -8.62 16.13
N ASP A 265 -11.68 -9.90 16.16
CA ASP A 265 -11.30 -10.64 17.35
C ASP A 265 -9.77 -10.76 17.42
N PHE A 266 -9.14 -10.10 18.36
CA PHE A 266 -7.68 -10.05 18.48
C PHE A 266 -7.05 -11.34 19.02
N ASP A 267 -7.85 -12.24 19.59
CA ASP A 267 -7.37 -13.54 20.07
C ASP A 267 -7.22 -14.55 18.92
N ARG A 268 -7.94 -14.33 17.83
CA ARG A 268 -7.78 -15.14 16.62
C ARG A 268 -6.53 -14.70 15.85
N LYS A 269 -5.53 -15.54 15.83
CA LYS A 269 -4.25 -15.25 15.13
C LYS A 269 -3.87 -16.39 14.22
N VAL A 270 -3.30 -16.06 13.08
CA VAL A 270 -2.78 -17.01 12.11
C VAL A 270 -1.30 -16.72 11.84
N LYS A 271 -0.51 -17.78 11.64
CA LYS A 271 0.90 -17.64 11.24
C LYS A 271 0.98 -17.07 9.83
N ASN A 272 1.75 -16.00 9.67
CA ASN A 272 2.04 -15.50 8.34
C ASN A 272 3.00 -16.45 7.61
N THR A 273 2.65 -16.78 6.37
CA THR A 273 3.47 -17.62 5.48
C THR A 273 3.99 -16.86 4.28
N PHE A 274 3.65 -15.57 4.17
CA PHE A 274 4.07 -14.72 3.08
C PHE A 274 5.35 -13.98 3.43
N ASP A 275 6.28 -14.00 2.49
CA ASP A 275 7.41 -13.12 2.48
C ASP A 275 7.56 -12.54 1.08
N CYS A 276 7.91 -11.27 0.99
CA CYS A 276 8.13 -10.59 -0.26
C CYS A 276 9.39 -9.74 -0.17
N ASP A 277 10.02 -9.54 -1.30
CA ASP A 277 11.07 -8.53 -1.41
C ASP A 277 10.42 -7.14 -1.36
N TYR A 278 10.88 -6.33 -0.43
CA TYR A 278 10.41 -4.96 -0.23
C TYR A 278 11.45 -3.90 -0.62
N ASN A 279 12.63 -4.30 -1.13
CA ASN A 279 13.62 -3.34 -1.59
C ASN A 279 13.18 -2.73 -2.92
N ILE A 280 13.03 -1.41 -2.96
CA ILE A 280 12.59 -0.69 -4.16
C ILE A 280 13.53 -0.90 -5.35
N GLU A 281 14.83 -1.17 -5.14
CA GLU A 281 15.77 -1.45 -6.22
C GLU A 281 15.42 -2.75 -6.94
N ASN A 282 15.08 -3.80 -6.19
CA ASN A 282 14.66 -5.10 -6.75
C ASN A 282 13.28 -5.00 -7.38
N VAL A 283 12.37 -4.24 -6.77
CA VAL A 283 11.05 -3.93 -7.34
C VAL A 283 11.20 -3.20 -8.68
N ALA A 284 12.07 -2.19 -8.77
CA ALA A 284 12.35 -1.48 -10.03
C ALA A 284 12.98 -2.39 -11.08
N ALA A 285 13.85 -3.31 -10.68
CA ALA A 285 14.41 -4.33 -11.59
C ALA A 285 13.32 -5.25 -12.15
N ALA A 286 12.37 -5.70 -11.30
CA ALA A 286 11.22 -6.51 -11.73
C ALA A 286 10.31 -5.74 -12.71
N TYR A 287 10.03 -4.46 -12.44
CA TYR A 287 9.31 -3.60 -13.37
C TYR A 287 10.03 -3.46 -14.70
N LYS A 288 11.34 -3.18 -14.69
CA LYS A 288 12.14 -3.08 -15.92
C LYS A 288 12.10 -4.38 -16.72
N THR A 289 12.21 -5.53 -16.09
CA THR A 289 12.14 -6.84 -16.73
C THR A 289 10.79 -7.02 -17.40
N MET A 290 9.69 -6.82 -16.68
CA MET A 290 8.35 -6.96 -17.25
C MET A 290 8.09 -5.99 -18.40
N LEU A 291 8.48 -4.71 -18.26
CA LEU A 291 8.34 -3.74 -19.33
C LEU A 291 9.13 -4.13 -20.58
N GLY A 292 10.29 -4.77 -20.39
CA GLY A 292 11.13 -5.27 -21.49
C GLY A 292 10.54 -6.45 -22.28
N GLU A 293 9.56 -7.17 -21.72
CA GLU A 293 8.87 -8.27 -22.40
C GLU A 293 7.98 -7.79 -23.56
N TYR A 294 7.69 -6.49 -23.63
CA TYR A 294 6.79 -5.90 -24.62
C TYR A 294 7.50 -5.03 -25.68
N ILE A 295 8.84 -5.06 -25.76
CA ILE A 295 9.66 -4.22 -26.64
C ILE A 295 10.22 -5.04 -27.81
#